data_54af0b0d147c612e13054f889ddbed38
#
_entry.id   54af0b0d147c612e13054f889ddbed38
#
_cell.length_a   1.000
_cell.length_b   1.000
_cell.length_c   1.000
_cell.angle_alpha   90.00
_cell.angle_beta   90.00
_cell.angle_gamma   90.00
#
_symmetry.space_group_name_H-M   'P 1'
#
loop_
_entity.id
_entity.type
_entity.pdbx_description
1 polymer ?
#
loop_
_entity_poly.entity_id
_entity_poly.type
_entity_poly.pdbx_seq_one_letter_code
_entity_poly.pdbx_strand_id
1 'polypeptide(L)'
;MKQYLDLLQHILDHGHQKGDRTGTGTISVFGYQMRFDLNEGFPLLTTKKMHLKSIIYELLWMLNGDTNVNTLHKNNVSIWDEWADPNGDLGPVYGAQWRNWNNEGIDQIAEVVKSIKENPNSRRHIVTAWNPSVLPDEHEKNFAANVAAGKAALPPCHAFFQFYVADGKLSCQLYQRSADVFIGVPFNIASYALLTMMMAQVCDLQVGEFVHTFGDVHIYNNLIEQVKTQLTRTPRPLPTMKINPEVKDIFGFKFDDFTLENYDPWPVIKGEVSV
;
A
#
# COMPACT_ATOMS: atom_id res chain seq x y z
N MET A 1 -13.23 -3.08 -10.40
CA MET A 1 -11.84 -2.80 -10.92
C MET A 1 -11.80 -1.89 -12.15
N LYS A 2 -12.96 -1.43 -12.64
CA LYS A 2 -13.03 -0.48 -13.76
C LYS A 2 -12.30 0.83 -13.46
N GLN A 3 -12.46 1.38 -12.24
CA GLN A 3 -11.81 2.61 -11.79
C GLN A 3 -10.28 2.59 -11.91
N TYR A 4 -9.64 1.43 -11.77
CA TYR A 4 -8.21 1.30 -11.99
C TYR A 4 -7.84 1.38 -13.49
N LEU A 5 -8.62 0.72 -14.36
CA LEU A 5 -8.41 0.84 -15.82
C LEU A 5 -8.69 2.26 -16.31
N ASP A 6 -9.71 2.93 -15.77
CA ASP A 6 -10.01 4.33 -16.06
C ASP A 6 -8.83 5.24 -15.69
N LEU A 7 -8.15 4.98 -14.57
CA LEU A 7 -6.93 5.71 -14.19
C LEU A 7 -5.79 5.47 -15.18
N LEU A 8 -5.54 4.20 -15.58
CA LEU A 8 -4.52 3.89 -16.58
C LEU A 8 -4.75 4.65 -17.88
N GLN A 9 -5.99 4.61 -18.39
CA GLN A 9 -6.37 5.31 -19.61
C GLN A 9 -6.23 6.83 -19.43
N HIS A 10 -6.69 7.37 -18.30
CA HIS A 10 -6.59 8.79 -18.00
C HIS A 10 -5.14 9.31 -18.02
N ILE A 11 -4.21 8.54 -17.49
CA ILE A 11 -2.78 8.92 -17.52
C ILE A 11 -2.24 8.91 -18.95
N LEU A 12 -2.59 7.91 -19.76
CA LEU A 12 -2.16 7.86 -21.16
C LEU A 12 -2.72 9.03 -21.99
N ASP A 13 -3.97 9.45 -21.73
CA ASP A 13 -4.65 10.48 -22.51
C ASP A 13 -4.29 11.91 -22.07
N HIS A 14 -4.02 12.13 -20.79
CA HIS A 14 -3.89 13.47 -20.20
C HIS A 14 -2.59 13.71 -19.45
N GLY A 15 -1.73 12.68 -19.30
CA GLY A 15 -0.49 12.79 -18.57
C GLY A 15 0.57 13.63 -19.28
N HIS A 16 1.45 14.21 -18.48
CA HIS A 16 2.60 14.98 -18.93
C HIS A 16 3.87 14.14 -18.84
N GLN A 17 4.72 14.25 -19.86
CA GLN A 17 6.06 13.65 -19.82
C GLN A 17 6.92 14.38 -18.78
N LYS A 18 7.53 13.60 -17.88
CA LYS A 18 8.44 14.10 -16.84
C LYS A 18 9.68 13.24 -16.75
N GLY A 19 10.80 13.86 -16.40
CA GLY A 19 11.95 13.13 -15.87
C GLY A 19 11.69 12.68 -14.44
N ASP A 20 12.44 11.68 -14.00
CA ASP A 20 12.39 11.16 -12.64
C ASP A 20 13.79 10.81 -12.14
N ARG A 21 13.90 10.46 -10.85
CA ARG A 21 15.17 10.12 -10.20
C ARG A 21 15.89 8.93 -10.85
N THR A 22 15.13 7.97 -11.39
CA THR A 22 15.69 6.74 -12.00
C THR A 22 16.22 6.97 -13.42
N GLY A 23 15.86 8.10 -14.05
CA GLY A 23 16.21 8.40 -15.45
C GLY A 23 15.36 7.68 -16.49
N THR A 24 14.39 6.84 -16.07
CA THR A 24 13.47 6.13 -16.96
C THR A 24 12.48 7.07 -17.65
N GLY A 25 12.08 8.11 -16.95
CA GLY A 25 11.01 9.01 -17.35
C GLY A 25 9.62 8.44 -17.13
N THR A 26 8.64 9.33 -16.99
CA THR A 26 7.26 8.97 -16.68
C THR A 26 6.26 9.78 -17.49
N ILE A 27 5.06 9.22 -17.69
CA ILE A 27 3.86 9.97 -18.02
C ILE A 27 3.06 10.10 -16.73
N SER A 28 2.76 11.32 -16.26
CA SER A 28 2.10 11.52 -14.97
C SER A 28 0.95 12.53 -15.01
N VAL A 29 -0.01 12.34 -14.10
CA VAL A 29 -1.03 13.33 -13.75
C VAL A 29 -0.89 13.68 -12.27
N PHE A 30 -1.29 14.89 -11.89
CA PHE A 30 -1.28 15.34 -10.51
C PHE A 30 -2.71 15.44 -9.97
N GLY A 31 -2.98 14.61 -8.95
CA GLY A 31 -4.29 14.53 -8.33
C GLY A 31 -5.25 13.59 -9.07
N TYR A 32 -5.61 12.49 -8.41
CA TYR A 32 -6.64 11.55 -8.86
C TYR A 32 -7.22 10.82 -7.64
N GLN A 33 -8.43 10.29 -7.76
CA GLN A 33 -9.03 9.51 -6.68
C GLN A 33 -9.81 8.32 -7.25
N MET A 34 -9.63 7.16 -6.62
CA MET A 34 -10.43 5.95 -6.86
C MET A 34 -11.18 5.56 -5.59
N ARG A 35 -12.33 4.90 -5.75
CA ARG A 35 -13.13 4.35 -4.66
C ARG A 35 -13.46 2.89 -4.91
N PHE A 36 -13.40 2.09 -3.84
CA PHE A 36 -13.68 0.66 -3.85
C PHE A 36 -14.64 0.34 -2.72
N ASP A 37 -15.88 -0.03 -3.04
CA ASP A 37 -16.81 -0.56 -2.05
C ASP A 37 -16.37 -1.99 -1.68
N LEU A 38 -15.96 -2.18 -0.42
CA LEU A 38 -15.45 -3.46 0.05
C LEU A 38 -16.57 -4.50 0.26
N ASN A 39 -17.83 -4.10 0.16
CA ASN A 39 -18.97 -5.02 0.17
C ASN A 39 -19.16 -5.71 -1.20
N GLU A 40 -18.65 -5.13 -2.30
CA GLU A 40 -18.70 -5.74 -3.64
C GLU A 40 -17.66 -6.86 -3.83
N GLY A 41 -16.70 -6.97 -2.94
CA GLY A 41 -15.62 -7.96 -2.97
C GLY A 41 -14.26 -7.35 -2.66
N PHE A 42 -13.23 -8.20 -2.58
CA PHE A 42 -11.87 -7.77 -2.30
C PHE A 42 -11.22 -7.19 -3.58
N PRO A 43 -10.72 -5.94 -3.57
CA PRO A 43 -10.24 -5.26 -4.77
C PRO A 43 -8.83 -5.72 -5.17
N LEU A 44 -8.64 -7.02 -5.37
CA LEU A 44 -7.44 -7.60 -5.97
C LEU A 44 -7.61 -7.62 -7.49
N LEU A 45 -6.65 -7.02 -8.22
CA LEU A 45 -6.72 -6.91 -9.66
C LEU A 45 -6.97 -8.26 -10.36
N THR A 46 -7.94 -8.28 -11.27
CA THR A 46 -8.25 -9.46 -12.11
C THR A 46 -7.72 -9.31 -13.53
N THR A 47 -7.36 -8.12 -13.97
CA THR A 47 -6.78 -7.87 -15.31
C THR A 47 -5.32 -8.27 -15.45
N LYS A 48 -4.64 -8.54 -14.32
CA LYS A 48 -3.38 -9.29 -14.23
C LYS A 48 -3.32 -10.02 -12.90
N LYS A 49 -2.66 -11.19 -12.87
CA LYS A 49 -2.48 -11.96 -11.63
C LYS A 49 -1.56 -11.22 -10.68
N MET A 50 -2.00 -11.05 -9.43
CA MET A 50 -1.25 -10.44 -8.34
C MET A 50 -0.62 -11.50 -7.41
N HIS A 51 0.49 -11.15 -6.78
CA HIS A 51 1.16 -12.01 -5.81
C HIS A 51 0.69 -11.69 -4.38
N LEU A 52 -0.51 -12.19 -4.04
CA LEU A 52 -1.18 -11.90 -2.75
C LEU A 52 -0.31 -12.22 -1.53
N LYS A 53 0.50 -13.29 -1.61
CA LYS A 53 1.41 -13.68 -0.53
C LYS A 53 2.33 -12.53 -0.10
N SER A 54 2.95 -11.84 -1.06
CA SER A 54 3.82 -10.69 -0.77
C SER A 54 3.03 -9.54 -0.16
N ILE A 55 1.81 -9.28 -0.64
CA ILE A 55 0.95 -8.20 -0.12
C ILE A 55 0.61 -8.44 1.36
N ILE A 56 0.21 -9.67 1.72
CA ILE A 56 -0.14 -10.00 3.11
C ILE A 56 1.10 -9.91 4.02
N TYR A 57 2.23 -10.53 3.62
CA TYR A 57 3.44 -10.50 4.46
C TYR A 57 4.00 -9.09 4.63
N GLU A 58 3.96 -8.25 3.59
CA GLU A 58 4.36 -6.84 3.68
C GLU A 58 3.49 -6.06 4.68
N LEU A 59 2.16 -6.22 4.60
CA LEU A 59 1.25 -5.55 5.52
C LEU A 59 1.48 -6.00 6.97
N LEU A 60 1.62 -7.30 7.22
CA LEU A 60 1.90 -7.84 8.54
C LEU A 60 3.27 -7.38 9.06
N TRP A 61 4.27 -7.31 8.18
CA TRP A 61 5.61 -6.80 8.50
C TRP A 61 5.56 -5.33 8.95
N MET A 62 4.83 -4.48 8.23
CA MET A 62 4.62 -3.07 8.62
C MET A 62 3.85 -2.96 9.94
N LEU A 63 2.79 -3.77 10.14
CA LEU A 63 2.01 -3.79 11.39
C LEU A 63 2.83 -4.27 12.60
N ASN A 64 3.87 -5.07 12.38
CA ASN A 64 4.81 -5.47 13.43
C ASN A 64 5.88 -4.41 13.73
N GLY A 65 5.90 -3.29 13.01
CA GLY A 65 6.91 -2.25 13.17
C GLY A 65 8.29 -2.64 12.65
N ASP A 66 8.36 -3.71 11.87
CA ASP A 66 9.62 -4.23 11.34
C ASP A 66 10.08 -3.41 10.13
N THR A 67 11.40 -3.30 9.95
CA THR A 67 12.07 -2.56 8.89
C THR A 67 13.16 -3.38 8.20
N ASN A 68 13.33 -4.65 8.60
CA ASN A 68 14.39 -5.50 8.08
C ASN A 68 13.83 -6.57 7.13
N VAL A 69 14.37 -6.63 5.90
CA VAL A 69 13.91 -7.56 4.85
C VAL A 69 14.15 -9.04 5.18
N ASN A 70 15.08 -9.35 6.10
CA ASN A 70 15.36 -10.73 6.49
C ASN A 70 14.14 -11.42 7.11
N THR A 71 13.21 -10.67 7.70
CA THR A 71 11.92 -11.20 8.18
C THR A 71 11.00 -11.58 7.02
N LEU A 72 10.99 -10.79 5.94
CA LEU A 72 10.26 -11.11 4.72
C LEU A 72 10.86 -12.32 3.99
N HIS A 73 12.20 -12.44 3.97
CA HIS A 73 12.90 -13.57 3.36
C HIS A 73 12.53 -14.92 3.96
N LYS A 74 12.27 -15.01 5.28
CA LYS A 74 11.79 -16.22 5.94
C LYS A 74 10.51 -16.78 5.29
N ASN A 75 9.78 -15.91 4.59
CA ASN A 75 8.54 -16.23 3.89
C ASN A 75 8.69 -16.19 2.36
N ASN A 76 9.91 -16.17 1.84
CA ASN A 76 10.24 -16.06 0.40
C ASN A 76 9.57 -14.82 -0.24
N VAL A 77 9.65 -13.68 0.43
CA VAL A 77 9.22 -12.36 -0.05
C VAL A 77 10.45 -11.47 -0.15
N SER A 78 10.71 -10.92 -1.35
CA SER A 78 11.93 -10.18 -1.71
C SER A 78 11.63 -8.81 -2.34
N ILE A 79 10.43 -8.29 -2.14
CA ILE A 79 9.94 -7.08 -2.81
C ILE A 79 10.60 -5.78 -2.33
N TRP A 80 11.47 -5.85 -1.31
CA TRP A 80 12.18 -4.71 -0.72
C TRP A 80 13.70 -4.81 -0.83
N ASP A 81 14.24 -5.90 -1.42
CA ASP A 81 15.68 -6.22 -1.43
C ASP A 81 16.53 -5.13 -2.10
N GLU A 82 16.01 -4.48 -3.14
CA GLU A 82 16.74 -3.50 -3.94
C GLU A 82 17.07 -2.22 -3.15
N TRP A 83 16.37 -1.97 -2.03
CA TRP A 83 16.55 -0.77 -1.20
C TRP A 83 17.20 -1.04 0.15
N ALA A 84 17.40 -2.30 0.51
CA ALA A 84 18.00 -2.69 1.78
C ALA A 84 19.51 -2.47 1.80
N ASP A 85 20.05 -2.17 2.98
CA ASP A 85 21.47 -2.19 3.23
C ASP A 85 22.01 -3.63 3.24
N PRO A 86 23.35 -3.85 3.33
CA PRO A 86 23.93 -5.21 3.38
C PRO A 86 23.47 -6.07 4.57
N ASN A 87 22.88 -5.48 5.62
CA ASN A 87 22.34 -6.18 6.77
C ASN A 87 20.82 -6.46 6.62
N GLY A 88 20.23 -6.01 5.52
CA GLY A 88 18.80 -6.11 5.24
C GLY A 88 17.96 -5.01 5.89
N ASP A 89 18.56 -3.95 6.41
CA ASP A 89 17.83 -2.84 7.03
C ASP A 89 17.43 -1.78 6.00
N LEU A 90 16.23 -1.22 6.19
CA LEU A 90 15.67 -0.14 5.38
C LEU A 90 15.60 1.20 6.14
N GLY A 91 16.13 1.23 7.38
CA GLY A 91 15.97 2.37 8.26
C GLY A 91 14.51 2.57 8.71
N PRO A 92 14.15 3.75 9.24
CA PRO A 92 12.84 3.98 9.85
C PRO A 92 11.72 4.18 8.84
N VAL A 93 11.49 3.18 7.95
CA VAL A 93 10.39 3.14 6.98
C VAL A 93 9.04 2.87 7.66
N TYR A 94 7.98 2.79 6.91
CA TYR A 94 6.56 2.65 7.26
C TYR A 94 6.25 2.04 8.64
N GLY A 95 6.69 0.80 8.88
CA GLY A 95 6.39 0.07 10.11
C GLY A 95 6.94 0.76 11.36
N ALA A 96 8.16 1.29 11.28
CA ALA A 96 8.76 2.05 12.38
C ALA A 96 7.92 3.29 12.71
N GLN A 97 7.47 4.06 11.69
CA GLN A 97 6.66 5.25 11.91
C GLN A 97 5.25 4.91 12.44
N TRP A 98 4.64 3.82 11.95
CA TRP A 98 3.32 3.40 12.40
C TRP A 98 3.29 2.94 13.86
N ARG A 99 4.35 2.24 14.31
CA ARG A 99 4.38 1.53 15.58
C ARG A 99 5.24 2.20 16.67
N ASN A 100 6.15 3.08 16.26
CA ASN A 100 7.05 3.79 17.16
C ASN A 100 7.51 5.10 16.51
N TRP A 101 6.56 6.03 16.32
CA TRP A 101 6.80 7.30 15.66
C TRP A 101 8.06 7.98 16.18
N ASN A 102 8.98 8.29 15.28
CA ASN A 102 10.25 9.00 15.58
C ASN A 102 11.05 8.38 16.73
N ASN A 103 10.85 7.11 17.01
CA ASN A 103 11.43 6.39 18.16
C ASN A 103 11.05 7.00 19.53
N GLU A 104 9.88 7.60 19.63
CA GLU A 104 9.36 8.27 20.84
C GLU A 104 8.33 7.43 21.61
N GLY A 105 8.11 6.18 21.22
CA GLY A 105 7.15 5.28 21.88
C GLY A 105 5.68 5.53 21.47
N ILE A 106 5.42 6.32 20.44
CA ILE A 106 4.07 6.61 19.96
C ILE A 106 3.65 5.54 18.95
N ASP A 107 2.73 4.66 19.34
CA ASP A 107 2.12 3.63 18.48
C ASP A 107 0.83 4.15 17.84
N GLN A 108 0.95 4.68 16.61
CA GLN A 108 -0.17 5.28 15.89
C GLN A 108 -1.28 4.26 15.59
N ILE A 109 -0.93 2.99 15.30
CA ILE A 109 -1.94 1.95 14.98
C ILE A 109 -2.74 1.60 16.23
N ALA A 110 -2.07 1.38 17.38
CA ALA A 110 -2.75 1.09 18.65
C ALA A 110 -3.67 2.24 19.06
N GLU A 111 -3.19 3.48 18.96
CA GLU A 111 -3.98 4.68 19.30
C GLU A 111 -5.19 4.85 18.38
N VAL A 112 -5.08 4.57 17.08
CA VAL A 112 -6.21 4.64 16.15
C VAL A 112 -7.24 3.55 16.45
N VAL A 113 -6.82 2.30 16.71
CA VAL A 113 -7.75 1.22 17.11
C VAL A 113 -8.52 1.62 18.37
N LYS A 114 -7.81 2.10 19.40
CA LYS A 114 -8.42 2.59 20.63
C LYS A 114 -9.42 3.73 20.35
N SER A 115 -9.00 4.72 19.58
CA SER A 115 -9.82 5.89 19.25
C SER A 115 -11.08 5.52 18.47
N ILE A 116 -11.01 4.58 17.52
CA ILE A 116 -12.19 4.11 16.78
C ILE A 116 -13.19 3.45 17.72
N LYS A 117 -12.73 2.63 18.69
CA LYS A 117 -13.60 1.95 19.67
C LYS A 117 -14.24 2.92 20.67
N GLU A 118 -13.47 3.87 21.18
CA GLU A 118 -13.91 4.77 22.24
C GLU A 118 -14.64 6.03 21.72
N ASN A 119 -14.26 6.52 20.54
CA ASN A 119 -14.81 7.73 19.94
C ASN A 119 -14.88 7.62 18.40
N PRO A 120 -15.79 6.78 17.85
CA PRO A 120 -15.89 6.54 16.41
C PRO A 120 -16.17 7.80 15.57
N ASN A 121 -16.72 8.85 16.18
CA ASN A 121 -17.02 10.12 15.49
C ASN A 121 -15.80 11.08 15.41
N SER A 122 -14.65 10.68 15.93
CA SER A 122 -13.44 11.49 15.84
C SER A 122 -13.00 11.67 14.38
N ARG A 123 -12.46 12.86 14.09
CA ARG A 123 -11.84 13.19 12.80
C ARG A 123 -10.32 13.01 12.84
N ARG A 124 -9.80 12.37 13.88
CA ARG A 124 -8.37 12.25 14.17
C ARG A 124 -7.85 10.81 14.03
N HIS A 125 -8.60 9.91 13.38
CA HIS A 125 -8.18 8.54 13.09
C HIS A 125 -7.18 8.54 11.95
N ILE A 126 -5.99 9.11 12.17
CA ILE A 126 -4.94 9.31 11.17
C ILE A 126 -3.69 8.55 11.59
N VAL A 127 -3.06 7.88 10.61
CA VAL A 127 -1.73 7.30 10.71
C VAL A 127 -0.85 7.90 9.63
N THR A 128 0.32 8.39 9.98
CA THR A 128 1.26 8.97 9.03
C THR A 128 2.61 8.24 9.04
N ALA A 129 3.16 8.02 7.86
CA ALA A 129 4.53 7.57 7.68
C ALA A 129 5.47 8.72 7.28
N TRP A 130 4.92 9.88 6.90
CA TRP A 130 5.70 11.04 6.47
C TRP A 130 6.27 11.76 7.68
N ASN A 131 7.54 11.47 7.98
CA ASN A 131 8.31 12.10 9.06
C ASN A 131 9.50 12.85 8.47
N PRO A 132 9.46 14.21 8.40
CA PRO A 132 10.53 15.00 7.80
C PRO A 132 11.90 14.81 8.46
N SER A 133 11.95 14.40 9.74
CA SER A 133 13.21 14.21 10.47
C SER A 133 14.03 13.02 9.99
N VAL A 134 13.39 12.04 9.32
CA VAL A 134 14.03 10.80 8.86
C VAL A 134 13.96 10.60 7.35
N LEU A 135 13.54 11.61 6.59
CA LEU A 135 13.58 11.52 5.13
C LEU A 135 15.02 11.34 4.65
N PRO A 136 15.24 10.52 3.61
CA PRO A 136 16.55 10.38 2.99
C PRO A 136 17.01 11.69 2.34
N ASP A 137 18.32 11.84 2.20
CA ASP A 137 18.89 12.95 1.42
C ASP A 137 18.60 12.67 -0.08
N GLU A 138 17.98 13.64 -0.75
CA GLU A 138 17.65 13.54 -2.19
C GLU A 138 18.89 13.47 -3.09
N HIS A 139 20.04 13.97 -2.61
CA HIS A 139 21.30 13.95 -3.34
C HIS A 139 22.10 12.67 -3.10
N GLU A 140 21.79 11.91 -2.05
CA GLU A 140 22.42 10.63 -1.74
C GLU A 140 21.71 9.49 -2.49
N LYS A 141 22.41 8.93 -3.48
CA LYS A 141 21.87 7.81 -4.30
C LYS A 141 22.05 6.45 -3.66
N ASN A 142 22.91 6.34 -2.65
CA ASN A 142 23.16 5.08 -1.95
C ASN A 142 22.18 4.91 -0.79
N PHE A 143 21.25 4.00 -0.93
CA PHE A 143 20.25 3.70 0.11
C PHE A 143 20.89 3.31 1.45
N ALA A 144 21.96 2.48 1.41
CA ALA A 144 22.68 2.07 2.62
C ALA A 144 23.34 3.27 3.35
N ALA A 145 23.80 4.29 2.63
CA ALA A 145 24.33 5.50 3.23
C ALA A 145 23.25 6.30 3.98
N ASN A 146 22.04 6.41 3.42
CA ASN A 146 20.90 7.01 4.10
C ASN A 146 20.56 6.22 5.38
N VAL A 147 20.47 4.88 5.30
CA VAL A 147 20.21 4.02 6.47
C VAL A 147 21.27 4.19 7.54
N ALA A 148 22.55 4.20 7.17
CA ALA A 148 23.68 4.43 8.11
C ALA A 148 23.62 5.81 8.78
N ALA A 149 23.02 6.80 8.12
CA ALA A 149 22.76 8.14 8.68
C ALA A 149 21.49 8.22 9.54
N GLY A 150 20.81 7.08 9.81
CA GLY A 150 19.57 7.03 10.57
C GLY A 150 18.35 7.52 9.79
N LYS A 151 18.43 7.55 8.48
CA LYS A 151 17.35 7.94 7.58
C LYS A 151 16.66 6.71 7.00
N ALA A 152 15.45 6.88 6.47
CA ALA A 152 14.78 5.86 5.70
C ALA A 152 15.51 5.62 4.36
N ALA A 153 15.53 4.39 3.87
CA ALA A 153 16.07 4.08 2.55
C ALA A 153 15.31 4.80 1.44
N LEU A 154 13.98 4.92 1.59
CA LEU A 154 13.10 5.62 0.66
C LEU A 154 12.14 6.55 1.41
N PRO A 155 11.79 7.72 0.81
CA PRO A 155 10.71 8.53 1.33
C PRO A 155 9.37 7.80 1.13
N PRO A 156 8.46 7.77 2.13
CA PRO A 156 7.23 7.00 2.03
C PRO A 156 6.33 7.49 0.89
N CYS A 157 5.94 6.59 -0.01
CA CYS A 157 5.02 6.87 -1.12
C CYS A 157 3.58 6.97 -0.61
N HIS A 158 3.08 5.96 0.11
CA HIS A 158 1.81 6.02 0.82
C HIS A 158 2.02 6.74 2.17
N ALA A 159 1.85 8.07 2.12
CA ALA A 159 2.36 8.98 3.13
C ALA A 159 1.53 9.02 4.41
N PHE A 160 0.20 9.00 4.29
CA PHE A 160 -0.71 8.89 5.42
C PHE A 160 -2.07 8.33 5.00
N PHE A 161 -2.81 7.80 5.98
CA PHE A 161 -4.17 7.33 5.79
C PHE A 161 -5.05 7.71 6.97
N GLN A 162 -6.36 7.79 6.70
CA GLN A 162 -7.36 8.17 7.67
C GLN A 162 -8.52 7.18 7.63
N PHE A 163 -9.02 6.81 8.80
CA PHE A 163 -10.26 6.05 8.93
C PHE A 163 -11.46 6.95 9.22
N TYR A 164 -12.61 6.48 8.77
CA TYR A 164 -13.88 7.16 8.94
C TYR A 164 -14.96 6.13 9.29
N VAL A 165 -15.74 6.43 10.34
CA VAL A 165 -16.84 5.57 10.78
C VAL A 165 -18.16 6.27 10.50
N ALA A 166 -19.05 5.59 9.79
CA ALA A 166 -20.43 6.04 9.56
C ALA A 166 -21.36 4.83 9.43
N ASP A 167 -22.56 4.91 9.99
CA ASP A 167 -23.59 3.85 9.90
C ASP A 167 -23.07 2.45 10.28
N GLY A 168 -22.18 2.38 11.29
CA GLY A 168 -21.57 1.13 11.74
C GLY A 168 -20.54 0.53 10.78
N LYS A 169 -20.09 1.30 9.77
CA LYS A 169 -19.09 0.88 8.78
C LYS A 169 -17.81 1.67 8.93
N LEU A 170 -16.68 0.99 8.72
CA LEU A 170 -15.35 1.58 8.68
C LEU A 170 -14.86 1.72 7.24
N SER A 171 -14.51 2.94 6.85
CA SER A 171 -13.86 3.28 5.59
C SER A 171 -12.44 3.77 5.83
N CYS A 172 -11.58 3.65 4.83
CA CYS A 172 -10.20 4.15 4.86
C CYS A 172 -9.93 5.02 3.63
N GLN A 173 -9.28 6.15 3.83
CA GLN A 173 -8.70 6.95 2.75
C GLN A 173 -7.20 6.99 2.86
N LEU A 174 -6.51 6.57 1.81
CA LEU A 174 -5.06 6.69 1.64
C LEU A 174 -4.72 7.92 0.80
N TYR A 175 -3.74 8.72 1.23
CA TYR A 175 -3.03 9.65 0.35
C TYR A 175 -1.67 9.08 -0.03
N GLN A 176 -1.50 8.78 -1.32
CA GLN A 176 -0.25 8.32 -1.91
C GLN A 176 0.37 9.45 -2.72
N ARG A 177 1.49 10.02 -2.23
CA ARG A 177 2.13 11.20 -2.83
C ARG A 177 2.79 10.92 -4.18
N SER A 178 3.28 9.68 -4.37
CA SER A 178 3.97 9.22 -5.57
C SER A 178 3.55 7.78 -5.85
N ALA A 179 3.09 7.48 -7.06
CA ALA A 179 2.40 6.24 -7.34
C ALA A 179 2.74 5.69 -8.73
N ASP A 180 3.62 4.67 -8.78
CA ASP A 180 3.73 3.79 -9.94
C ASP A 180 2.42 3.01 -10.10
N VAL A 181 1.64 3.42 -11.10
CA VAL A 181 0.29 2.88 -11.27
C VAL A 181 0.29 1.43 -11.75
N PHE A 182 1.35 0.96 -12.41
CA PHE A 182 1.38 -0.38 -12.95
C PHE A 182 1.89 -1.43 -11.94
N ILE A 183 2.99 -1.14 -11.21
CA ILE A 183 3.59 -2.10 -10.28
C ILE A 183 3.09 -1.86 -8.85
N GLY A 184 3.23 -0.65 -8.31
CA GLY A 184 2.99 -0.35 -6.90
C GLY A 184 1.52 -0.22 -6.53
N VAL A 185 0.75 0.58 -7.29
CA VAL A 185 -0.66 0.87 -6.96
C VAL A 185 -1.52 -0.39 -6.78
N PRO A 186 -1.42 -1.45 -7.59
CA PRO A 186 -2.18 -2.67 -7.38
C PRO A 186 -1.91 -3.36 -6.04
N PHE A 187 -0.66 -3.33 -5.56
CA PHE A 187 -0.28 -3.81 -4.23
C PHE A 187 -0.92 -2.94 -3.14
N ASN A 188 -0.82 -1.61 -3.28
CA ASN A 188 -1.36 -0.68 -2.30
C ASN A 188 -2.90 -0.75 -2.19
N ILE A 189 -3.63 -0.92 -3.32
CA ILE A 189 -5.08 -1.13 -3.30
C ILE A 189 -5.43 -2.34 -2.42
N ALA A 190 -4.83 -3.49 -2.68
CA ALA A 190 -5.12 -4.72 -1.95
C ALA A 190 -4.67 -4.64 -0.49
N SER A 191 -3.49 -4.06 -0.22
CA SER A 191 -2.94 -3.92 1.13
C SER A 191 -3.83 -3.05 2.01
N TYR A 192 -4.23 -1.87 1.54
CA TYR A 192 -5.08 -0.96 2.32
C TYR A 192 -6.54 -1.40 2.40
N ALA A 193 -7.06 -2.10 1.39
CA ALA A 193 -8.36 -2.76 1.49
C ALA A 193 -8.33 -3.85 2.58
N LEU A 194 -7.27 -4.67 2.61
CA LEU A 194 -7.08 -5.69 3.64
C LEU A 194 -6.94 -5.07 5.03
N LEU A 195 -6.12 -4.02 5.17
CA LEU A 195 -5.99 -3.27 6.43
C LEU A 195 -7.34 -2.73 6.91
N THR A 196 -8.16 -2.19 5.99
CA THR A 196 -9.50 -1.68 6.33
C THR A 196 -10.40 -2.80 6.85
N MET A 197 -10.38 -3.98 6.23
CA MET A 197 -11.14 -5.15 6.68
C MET A 197 -10.67 -5.65 8.05
N MET A 198 -9.36 -5.73 8.28
CA MET A 198 -8.76 -6.11 9.57
C MET A 198 -9.16 -5.12 10.68
N MET A 199 -9.04 -3.81 10.42
CA MET A 199 -9.41 -2.76 11.36
C MET A 199 -10.90 -2.77 11.67
N ALA A 200 -11.78 -2.98 10.68
CA ALA A 200 -13.22 -3.11 10.88
C ALA A 200 -13.52 -4.30 11.82
N GLN A 201 -12.91 -5.47 11.57
CA GLN A 201 -13.10 -6.67 12.39
C GLN A 201 -12.66 -6.44 13.85
N VAL A 202 -11.48 -5.89 14.10
CA VAL A 202 -10.99 -5.71 15.49
C VAL A 202 -11.70 -4.58 16.22
N CYS A 203 -12.40 -3.70 15.50
CA CYS A 203 -13.22 -2.63 16.08
C CYS A 203 -14.73 -2.98 16.11
N ASP A 204 -15.11 -4.22 15.79
CA ASP A 204 -16.51 -4.70 15.73
C ASP A 204 -17.41 -3.85 14.81
N LEU A 205 -16.86 -3.40 13.68
CA LEU A 205 -17.53 -2.63 12.64
C LEU A 205 -17.67 -3.45 11.35
N GLN A 206 -18.64 -3.09 10.52
CA GLN A 206 -18.72 -3.58 9.15
C GLN A 206 -17.71 -2.83 8.26
N VAL A 207 -17.33 -3.42 7.13
CA VAL A 207 -16.51 -2.74 6.14
C VAL A 207 -17.32 -1.71 5.34
N GLY A 208 -16.70 -0.57 5.07
CA GLY A 208 -17.20 0.46 4.17
C GLY A 208 -16.45 0.45 2.84
N GLU A 209 -15.82 1.56 2.50
CA GLU A 209 -15.05 1.71 1.27
C GLU A 209 -13.58 1.99 1.54
N PHE A 210 -12.74 1.65 0.57
CA PHE A 210 -11.37 2.13 0.45
C PHE A 210 -11.31 3.25 -0.59
N VAL A 211 -10.80 4.41 -0.18
CA VAL A 211 -10.62 5.59 -1.03
C VAL A 211 -9.12 5.78 -1.25
N HIS A 212 -8.67 5.73 -2.49
CA HIS A 212 -7.27 5.90 -2.85
C HIS A 212 -7.08 7.24 -3.56
N THR A 213 -6.43 8.16 -2.87
CA THR A 213 -6.14 9.52 -3.36
C THR A 213 -4.66 9.65 -3.69
N PHE A 214 -4.36 10.22 -4.84
CA PHE A 214 -3.00 10.34 -5.36
C PHE A 214 -2.54 11.78 -5.44
N GLY A 215 -1.25 11.99 -5.22
CA GLY A 215 -0.51 13.16 -5.66
C GLY A 215 0.00 12.96 -7.10
N ASP A 216 1.30 12.72 -7.29
CA ASP A 216 1.88 12.35 -8.59
C ASP A 216 1.61 10.87 -8.87
N VAL A 217 0.72 10.57 -9.81
CA VAL A 217 0.43 9.21 -10.24
C VAL A 217 0.87 9.02 -11.69
N HIS A 218 1.69 8.00 -11.93
CA HIS A 218 2.44 7.90 -13.17
C HIS A 218 2.60 6.48 -13.71
N ILE A 219 2.85 6.41 -15.02
CA ILE A 219 3.31 5.23 -15.74
C ILE A 219 4.76 5.48 -16.12
N TYR A 220 5.69 4.59 -15.73
CA TYR A 220 7.06 4.61 -16.22
C TYR A 220 7.10 4.31 -17.71
N ASN A 221 7.99 4.99 -18.48
CA ASN A 221 8.07 4.86 -19.92
C ASN A 221 8.33 3.42 -20.40
N ASN A 222 9.10 2.63 -19.63
CA ASN A 222 9.36 1.21 -19.91
C ASN A 222 8.14 0.29 -19.70
N LEU A 223 7.04 0.79 -19.11
CA LEU A 223 5.83 0.02 -18.80
C LEU A 223 4.61 0.38 -19.68
N ILE A 224 4.76 1.29 -20.64
CA ILE A 224 3.64 1.78 -21.46
C ILE A 224 2.98 0.63 -22.24
N GLU A 225 3.76 -0.27 -22.85
CA GLU A 225 3.22 -1.39 -23.63
C GLU A 225 2.51 -2.44 -22.73
N GLN A 226 2.99 -2.63 -21.52
CA GLN A 226 2.34 -3.46 -20.49
C GLN A 226 1.00 -2.87 -20.08
N VAL A 227 0.93 -1.55 -19.87
CA VAL A 227 -0.32 -0.83 -19.57
C VAL A 227 -1.31 -0.97 -20.72
N LYS A 228 -0.90 -0.74 -21.97
CA LYS A 228 -1.75 -0.93 -23.15
C LYS A 228 -2.28 -2.35 -23.24
N THR A 229 -1.43 -3.35 -23.00
CA THR A 229 -1.84 -4.76 -22.94
C THR A 229 -2.89 -4.99 -21.85
N GLN A 230 -2.70 -4.42 -20.65
CA GLN A 230 -3.65 -4.56 -19.55
C GLN A 230 -5.00 -3.92 -19.86
N LEU A 231 -5.02 -2.79 -20.56
CA LEU A 231 -6.23 -2.09 -21.00
C LEU A 231 -7.09 -2.89 -22.01
N THR A 232 -6.50 -3.86 -22.74
CA THR A 232 -7.27 -4.75 -23.61
C THR A 232 -8.05 -5.82 -22.86
N ARG A 233 -7.81 -6.01 -21.55
CA ARG A 233 -8.39 -7.07 -20.75
C ARG A 233 -9.64 -6.62 -20.00
N THR A 234 -10.72 -7.36 -20.15
CA THR A 234 -11.95 -7.13 -19.38
C THR A 234 -11.76 -7.58 -17.93
N PRO A 235 -12.10 -6.75 -16.94
CA PRO A 235 -12.11 -7.17 -15.54
C PRO A 235 -13.06 -8.35 -15.33
N ARG A 236 -12.63 -9.30 -14.50
CA ARG A 236 -13.45 -10.43 -14.03
C ARG A 236 -14.05 -10.11 -12.66
N PRO A 237 -15.02 -10.89 -12.17
CA PRO A 237 -15.58 -10.69 -10.83
C PRO A 237 -14.51 -10.60 -9.75
N LEU A 238 -14.74 -9.75 -8.74
CA LEU A 238 -13.84 -9.62 -7.61
C LEU A 238 -13.81 -10.90 -6.78
N PRO A 239 -12.66 -11.30 -6.26
CA PRO A 239 -12.56 -12.38 -5.30
C PRO A 239 -13.14 -11.99 -3.94
N THR A 240 -13.33 -12.99 -3.09
CA THR A 240 -13.71 -12.80 -1.69
C THR A 240 -12.51 -13.04 -0.79
N MET A 241 -12.21 -12.11 0.10
CA MET A 241 -11.24 -12.30 1.17
C MET A 241 -11.98 -12.69 2.45
N LYS A 242 -11.68 -13.89 2.97
CA LYS A 242 -12.10 -14.31 4.30
C LYS A 242 -11.01 -14.09 5.31
N ILE A 243 -11.37 -13.55 6.44
CA ILE A 243 -10.46 -13.29 7.57
C ILE A 243 -10.94 -14.14 8.74
N ASN A 244 -10.02 -14.78 9.45
CA ASN A 244 -10.32 -15.59 10.64
C ASN A 244 -11.05 -14.71 11.69
N PRO A 245 -12.33 -14.98 12.01
CA PRO A 245 -13.14 -14.14 12.88
C PRO A 245 -12.69 -14.17 14.36
N GLU A 246 -11.87 -15.16 14.74
CA GLU A 246 -11.37 -15.30 16.12
C GLU A 246 -10.26 -14.29 16.46
N VAL A 247 -9.63 -13.68 15.45
CA VAL A 247 -8.58 -12.67 15.69
C VAL A 247 -9.23 -11.33 16.05
N LYS A 248 -8.97 -10.85 17.26
CA LYS A 248 -9.54 -9.60 17.83
C LYS A 248 -8.50 -8.54 18.13
N ASP A 249 -7.23 -8.83 17.88
CA ASP A 249 -6.10 -7.91 17.99
C ASP A 249 -5.49 -7.67 16.62
N ILE A 250 -5.33 -6.38 16.25
CA ILE A 250 -4.75 -5.99 14.95
C ILE A 250 -3.32 -6.52 14.78
N PHE A 251 -2.60 -6.74 15.86
CA PHE A 251 -1.24 -7.29 15.85
C PHE A 251 -1.19 -8.82 15.98
N GLY A 252 -2.33 -9.45 16.16
CA GLY A 252 -2.46 -10.91 16.32
C GLY A 252 -2.58 -11.67 15.01
N PHE A 253 -2.83 -11.00 13.89
CA PHE A 253 -3.02 -11.64 12.59
C PHE A 253 -1.75 -12.32 12.08
N LYS A 254 -1.96 -13.47 11.45
CA LYS A 254 -0.93 -14.26 10.76
C LYS A 254 -1.38 -14.54 9.32
N PHE A 255 -0.46 -14.95 8.48
CA PHE A 255 -0.75 -15.25 7.06
C PHE A 255 -1.91 -16.23 6.88
N ASP A 256 -1.98 -17.28 7.71
CA ASP A 256 -3.00 -18.32 7.61
C ASP A 256 -4.42 -17.87 8.06
N ASP A 257 -4.54 -16.66 8.62
CA ASP A 257 -5.83 -16.06 8.96
C ASP A 257 -6.56 -15.48 7.75
N PHE A 258 -5.93 -15.47 6.57
CA PHE A 258 -6.47 -14.91 5.34
C PHE A 258 -6.68 -15.99 4.29
N THR A 259 -7.91 -16.11 3.78
CA THR A 259 -8.25 -17.05 2.71
C THR A 259 -8.88 -16.30 1.54
N LEU A 260 -8.24 -16.36 0.38
CA LEU A 260 -8.77 -15.78 -0.86
C LEU A 260 -9.59 -16.84 -1.61
N GLU A 261 -10.85 -16.53 -1.91
CA GLU A 261 -11.74 -17.39 -2.68
C GLU A 261 -12.13 -16.74 -4.00
N ASN A 262 -12.39 -17.57 -5.02
CA ASN A 262 -12.90 -17.16 -6.32
C ASN A 262 -12.00 -16.18 -7.08
N TYR A 263 -10.68 -16.26 -6.89
CA TYR A 263 -9.73 -15.41 -7.63
C TYR A 263 -9.40 -16.04 -8.99
N ASP A 264 -9.97 -15.47 -10.05
CA ASP A 264 -9.77 -15.88 -11.45
C ASP A 264 -9.18 -14.71 -12.27
N PRO A 265 -7.88 -14.43 -12.16
CA PRO A 265 -7.26 -13.33 -12.87
C PRO A 265 -6.82 -13.73 -14.29
N TRP A 266 -6.65 -12.72 -15.16
CA TRP A 266 -5.84 -12.85 -16.35
C TRP A 266 -4.37 -13.19 -15.97
N PRO A 267 -3.60 -13.79 -16.89
CA PRO A 267 -2.18 -14.09 -16.65
C PRO A 267 -1.36 -12.85 -16.23
N VAL A 268 -0.24 -13.11 -15.56
CA VAL A 268 0.73 -12.07 -15.18
C VAL A 268 1.14 -11.26 -16.42
N ILE A 269 1.29 -9.95 -16.24
CA ILE A 269 2.05 -9.09 -17.16
C ILE A 269 3.30 -8.68 -16.40
N LYS A 270 4.46 -9.11 -16.91
CA LYS A 270 5.76 -8.78 -16.29
C LYS A 270 6.11 -7.31 -16.56
N GLY A 271 6.67 -6.64 -15.58
CA GLY A 271 7.24 -5.31 -15.67
C GLY A 271 8.49 -5.23 -14.82
N GLU A 272 9.46 -4.42 -15.23
CA GLU A 272 10.68 -4.17 -14.47
C GLU A 272 10.47 -2.94 -13.58
N VAL A 273 10.90 -3.03 -12.33
CA VAL A 273 10.86 -1.90 -11.38
C VAL A 273 11.92 -0.89 -11.79
N SER A 274 11.56 0.37 -11.80
CA SER A 274 12.52 1.47 -11.99
C SER A 274 13.11 1.88 -10.63
N VAL A 275 14.42 1.74 -10.47
CA VAL A 275 15.16 1.91 -9.18
C VAL A 275 16.04 3.15 -9.21
#